data_01be551a91549f9cfc86e010ad967288
#
_entry.id   01be551a91549f9cfc86e010ad967288
#
_cell.length_a   1.000
_cell.length_b   1.000
_cell.length_c   1.000
_cell.angle_alpha   90.00
_cell.angle_beta   90.00
_cell.angle_gamma   90.00
#
_symmetry.space_group_name_H-M   'P 1'
#
loop_
_entity.id
_entity.type
_entity.pdbx_description
1 polymer ?
#
loop_
_entity_poly.entity_id
_entity_poly.type
_entity_poly.pdbx_seq_one_letter_code
_entity_poly.pdbx_strand_id
1 'polypeptide(L)'
;MVPEIFTGNLVQDVEPICGSFIDCLAVISGQGHIVNPQGYIRELMKVFSQNGGKFINAKVEDFGFQNEKISTVHTDNGQFECDRAVITAGIWSKELMLKLGLNIPLEAERGYHVVYKNASILPRNPMMMTIGKFGVTPMGSDLRCAGTVELGGIKLGPSKAPIKLLRRRVAEAFPKMSYDKTEEWFGFRPTVPDSLPLIGQLKESGVYTAFGHQHIGMTSGPKTGRLIADIINQRSPNIDISVYDPNRYNL
;
A
#
# COMPACT_ATOMS: atom_id res chain seq x y z
N MET A 1 -15.08 -15.03 8.24
CA MET A 1 -15.68 -13.96 9.08
C MET A 1 -17.00 -13.59 8.44
N VAL A 2 -18.11 -13.67 9.19
CA VAL A 2 -19.45 -13.38 8.68
C VAL A 2 -19.79 -11.93 9.09
N PRO A 3 -20.17 -11.04 8.16
CA PRO A 3 -20.58 -9.69 8.49
C PRO A 3 -21.94 -9.68 9.20
N GLU A 4 -22.12 -8.74 10.11
CA GLU A 4 -23.44 -8.39 10.64
C GLU A 4 -24.10 -7.38 9.71
N ILE A 5 -25.37 -7.62 9.35
CA ILE A 5 -26.12 -6.78 8.41
C ILE A 5 -27.15 -5.98 9.16
N PHE A 6 -27.13 -4.67 9.00
CA PHE A 6 -28.09 -3.71 9.55
C PHE A 6 -28.84 -3.06 8.41
N THR A 7 -30.16 -2.90 8.55
CA THR A 7 -31.04 -2.31 7.52
C THR A 7 -32.00 -1.28 8.12
N GLY A 8 -32.46 -0.35 7.29
CA GLY A 8 -33.40 0.68 7.69
C GLY A 8 -32.85 1.57 8.82
N ASN A 9 -33.66 1.86 9.82
CA ASN A 9 -33.28 2.77 10.92
C ASN A 9 -32.09 2.28 11.76
N LEU A 10 -31.84 0.97 11.82
CA LEU A 10 -30.72 0.40 12.56
C LEU A 10 -29.36 0.84 11.98
N VAL A 11 -29.32 1.26 10.72
CA VAL A 11 -28.09 1.78 10.11
C VAL A 11 -27.59 3.02 10.83
N GLN A 12 -28.49 3.97 11.13
CA GLN A 12 -28.13 5.21 11.81
C GLN A 12 -27.80 5.00 13.29
N ASP A 13 -28.39 3.99 13.94
CA ASP A 13 -28.06 3.62 15.33
C ASP A 13 -26.62 3.11 15.43
N VAL A 14 -26.19 2.29 14.46
CA VAL A 14 -24.83 1.72 14.39
C VAL A 14 -23.82 2.77 13.94
N GLU A 15 -24.14 3.52 12.89
CA GLU A 15 -23.26 4.53 12.29
C GLU A 15 -24.01 5.82 11.97
N PRO A 16 -24.03 6.78 12.92
CA PRO A 16 -24.85 8.01 12.80
C PRO A 16 -24.48 8.93 11.64
N ILE A 17 -23.26 8.80 11.10
CA ILE A 17 -22.85 9.57 9.90
C ILE A 17 -23.61 9.13 8.64
N CYS A 18 -24.12 7.90 8.63
CA CYS A 18 -24.90 7.38 7.52
C CYS A 18 -26.21 8.16 7.38
N GLY A 19 -26.37 8.91 6.29
CA GLY A 19 -27.63 9.57 5.98
C GLY A 19 -28.76 8.58 5.69
N SER A 20 -30.01 9.07 5.67
CA SER A 20 -31.22 8.25 5.43
C SER A 20 -31.26 7.56 4.06
N PHE A 21 -30.35 7.92 3.15
CA PHE A 21 -30.19 7.28 1.84
C PHE A 21 -29.37 5.98 1.89
N ILE A 22 -28.76 5.63 3.05
CA ILE A 22 -28.05 4.38 3.24
C ILE A 22 -28.98 3.39 3.94
N ASP A 23 -29.49 2.45 3.17
CA ASP A 23 -30.48 1.48 3.63
C ASP A 23 -29.87 0.20 4.20
N CYS A 24 -28.57 -0.02 3.99
CA CYS A 24 -27.89 -1.24 4.42
C CYS A 24 -26.45 -0.95 4.81
N LEU A 25 -26.04 -1.52 5.94
CA LEU A 25 -24.68 -1.49 6.47
C LEU A 25 -24.23 -2.91 6.82
N ALA A 26 -23.09 -3.34 6.27
CA ALA A 26 -22.43 -4.57 6.64
C ALA A 26 -21.26 -4.24 7.58
N VAL A 27 -21.27 -4.76 8.79
CA VAL A 27 -20.21 -4.56 9.80
C VAL A 27 -19.37 -5.82 9.93
N ILE A 28 -18.06 -5.67 9.82
CA ILE A 28 -17.08 -6.73 10.03
C ILE A 28 -16.34 -6.43 11.32
N SER A 29 -16.66 -7.15 12.37
CA SER A 29 -16.06 -6.99 13.71
C SER A 29 -14.61 -7.49 13.75
N GLY A 30 -13.85 -7.05 14.77
CA GLY A 30 -12.47 -7.49 14.99
C GLY A 30 -11.45 -6.95 14.00
N GLN A 31 -11.81 -5.95 13.20
CA GLN A 31 -10.92 -5.23 12.31
C GLN A 31 -10.40 -3.94 12.96
N GLY A 32 -9.28 -3.45 12.44
CA GLY A 32 -8.71 -2.18 12.86
C GLY A 32 -8.15 -1.39 11.68
N HIS A 33 -7.73 -0.18 11.94
CA HIS A 33 -7.05 0.65 10.96
C HIS A 33 -5.86 1.40 11.58
N ILE A 34 -4.91 1.79 10.74
CA ILE A 34 -3.77 2.59 11.18
C ILE A 34 -4.18 4.06 11.13
N VAL A 35 -4.28 4.68 12.30
CA VAL A 35 -4.70 6.09 12.45
C VAL A 35 -3.67 7.06 11.88
N ASN A 36 -2.38 6.71 11.96
CA ASN A 36 -1.28 7.52 11.45
C ASN A 36 -0.26 6.65 10.69
N PRO A 37 -0.47 6.37 9.39
CA PRO A 37 0.43 5.55 8.58
C PRO A 37 1.87 6.07 8.53
N GLN A 38 2.05 7.39 8.45
CA GLN A 38 3.38 8.00 8.44
C GLN A 38 4.10 7.82 9.78
N GLY A 39 3.38 7.99 10.89
CA GLY A 39 3.90 7.74 12.23
C GLY A 39 4.30 6.28 12.43
N TYR A 40 3.47 5.35 11.95
CA TYR A 40 3.77 3.92 12.00
C TYR A 40 5.11 3.59 11.30
N ILE A 41 5.33 4.08 10.09
CA ILE A 41 6.59 3.86 9.36
C ILE A 41 7.78 4.52 10.09
N ARG A 42 7.59 5.71 10.66
CA ARG A 42 8.62 6.40 11.43
C ARG A 42 9.06 5.59 12.66
N GLU A 43 8.11 5.00 13.39
CA GLU A 43 8.43 4.17 14.55
C GLU A 43 9.15 2.87 14.13
N LEU A 44 8.74 2.23 13.02
CA LEU A 44 9.48 1.08 12.46
C LEU A 44 10.92 1.45 12.11
N MET A 45 11.15 2.62 11.52
CA MET A 45 12.51 3.10 11.22
C MET A 45 13.35 3.34 12.48
N LYS A 46 12.76 3.84 13.56
CA LYS A 46 13.46 3.96 14.86
C LYS A 46 13.88 2.59 15.38
N VAL A 47 12.96 1.63 15.40
CA VAL A 47 13.28 0.26 15.86
C VAL A 47 14.37 -0.37 14.99
N PHE A 48 14.30 -0.19 13.66
CA PHE A 48 15.34 -0.64 12.73
C PHE A 48 16.72 -0.07 13.10
N SER A 49 16.80 1.24 13.32
CA SER A 49 18.05 1.92 13.69
C SER A 49 18.57 1.49 15.06
N GLN A 50 17.67 1.31 16.05
CA GLN A 50 18.04 0.81 17.39
C GLN A 50 18.61 -0.60 17.36
N ASN A 51 18.22 -1.41 16.38
CA ASN A 51 18.76 -2.75 16.14
C ASN A 51 20.01 -2.75 15.22
N GLY A 52 20.66 -1.60 15.02
CA GLY A 52 21.89 -1.49 14.24
C GLY A 52 21.69 -1.31 12.74
N GLY A 53 20.46 -1.20 12.27
CA GLY A 53 20.15 -0.90 10.88
C GLY A 53 20.62 0.50 10.46
N LYS A 54 21.11 0.64 9.24
CA LYS A 54 21.55 1.91 8.67
C LYS A 54 20.62 2.35 7.55
N PHE A 55 20.08 3.57 7.63
CA PHE A 55 19.36 4.19 6.56
C PHE A 55 20.29 5.03 5.71
N ILE A 56 20.32 4.78 4.39
CA ILE A 56 21.11 5.51 3.43
C ILE A 56 20.16 6.14 2.42
N ASN A 57 20.19 7.46 2.31
CA ASN A 57 19.41 8.19 1.33
C ASN A 57 20.15 8.17 -0.02
N ALA A 58 19.84 7.20 -0.87
CA ALA A 58 20.44 7.01 -2.17
C ALA A 58 19.47 6.32 -3.13
N LYS A 59 19.64 6.56 -4.42
CA LYS A 59 18.89 5.90 -5.48
C LYS A 59 19.69 4.72 -6.00
N VAL A 60 19.13 3.52 -5.92
CA VAL A 60 19.74 2.34 -6.53
C VAL A 60 19.68 2.45 -8.05
N GLU A 61 20.83 2.29 -8.70
CA GLU A 61 20.98 2.41 -10.14
C GLU A 61 21.31 1.09 -10.82
N ASP A 62 22.07 0.18 -10.15
CA ASP A 62 22.46 -1.11 -10.73
C ASP A 62 22.90 -2.11 -9.66
N PHE A 63 23.24 -3.33 -10.08
CA PHE A 63 23.69 -4.43 -9.25
C PHE A 63 24.97 -5.04 -9.81
N GLY A 64 25.93 -5.34 -8.93
CA GLY A 64 27.15 -6.07 -9.25
C GLY A 64 27.04 -7.52 -8.79
N PHE A 65 27.59 -8.44 -9.59
CA PHE A 65 27.57 -9.87 -9.31
C PHE A 65 28.98 -10.47 -9.38
N GLN A 66 29.24 -11.45 -8.52
CA GLN A 66 30.40 -12.31 -8.57
C GLN A 66 29.94 -13.77 -8.51
N ASN A 67 30.36 -14.59 -9.46
CA ASN A 67 29.95 -16.00 -9.56
C ASN A 67 28.40 -16.17 -9.47
N GLU A 68 27.66 -15.35 -10.23
CA GLU A 68 26.18 -15.33 -10.29
C GLU A 68 25.48 -14.93 -8.97
N LYS A 69 26.23 -14.56 -7.92
CA LYS A 69 25.69 -14.05 -6.65
C LYS A 69 25.85 -12.53 -6.58
N ILE A 70 24.85 -11.86 -6.02
CA ILE A 70 24.94 -10.42 -5.72
C ILE A 70 26.16 -10.15 -4.85
N SER A 71 26.90 -9.12 -5.18
CA SER A 71 28.07 -8.67 -4.39
C SER A 71 28.02 -7.18 -4.09
N THR A 72 27.32 -6.40 -4.90
CA THR A 72 27.34 -4.94 -4.78
C THR A 72 26.02 -4.33 -5.25
N VAL A 73 25.56 -3.30 -4.55
CA VAL A 73 24.48 -2.41 -5.00
C VAL A 73 25.10 -1.07 -5.39
N HIS A 74 24.91 -0.67 -6.64
CA HIS A 74 25.37 0.62 -7.16
C HIS A 74 24.29 1.67 -6.98
N THR A 75 24.67 2.84 -6.47
CA THR A 75 23.75 3.96 -6.22
C THR A 75 24.35 5.28 -6.71
N ASP A 76 23.51 6.33 -6.81
CA ASP A 76 23.93 7.71 -7.07
C ASP A 76 24.83 8.29 -5.97
N ASN A 77 24.98 7.62 -4.84
CA ASN A 77 25.80 8.03 -3.68
C ASN A 77 26.86 6.98 -3.31
N GLY A 78 27.37 6.22 -4.29
CA GLY A 78 28.43 5.23 -4.11
C GLY A 78 27.95 3.78 -4.24
N GLN A 79 28.85 2.87 -3.87
CA GLN A 79 28.64 1.44 -3.98
C GLN A 79 28.64 0.81 -2.59
N PHE A 80 27.77 -0.19 -2.41
CA PHE A 80 27.61 -0.90 -1.14
C PHE A 80 27.77 -2.39 -1.38
N GLU A 81 28.78 -2.98 -0.75
CA GLU A 81 28.96 -4.44 -0.74
C GLU A 81 27.83 -5.11 0.04
N CYS A 82 27.37 -6.25 -0.46
CA CYS A 82 26.32 -7.03 0.19
C CYS A 82 26.37 -8.51 -0.24
N ASP A 83 25.99 -9.38 0.67
CA ASP A 83 25.78 -10.81 0.39
C ASP A 83 24.36 -11.09 -0.12
N ARG A 84 23.42 -10.20 0.16
CA ARG A 84 22.01 -10.32 -0.19
C ARG A 84 21.39 -8.94 -0.39
N ALA A 85 20.46 -8.84 -1.34
CA ALA A 85 19.67 -7.64 -1.58
C ALA A 85 18.19 -7.96 -1.59
N VAL A 86 17.34 -7.07 -1.06
CA VAL A 86 15.88 -7.22 -1.09
C VAL A 86 15.27 -6.02 -1.80
N ILE A 87 14.61 -6.26 -2.92
CA ILE A 87 13.92 -5.22 -3.70
C ILE A 87 12.53 -5.00 -3.12
N THR A 88 12.31 -3.80 -2.55
CA THR A 88 11.03 -3.38 -1.94
C THR A 88 10.59 -1.99 -2.42
N ALA A 89 11.03 -1.58 -3.60
CA ALA A 89 10.87 -0.22 -4.12
C ALA A 89 9.47 0.08 -4.71
N GLY A 90 8.44 -0.70 -4.36
CA GLY A 90 7.08 -0.50 -4.86
C GLY A 90 7.02 -0.51 -6.38
N ILE A 91 6.43 0.51 -7.00
CA ILE A 91 6.33 0.60 -8.47
C ILE A 91 7.70 0.77 -9.14
N TRP A 92 8.68 1.37 -8.48
CA TRP A 92 10.03 1.56 -9.02
C TRP A 92 10.83 0.25 -9.05
N SER A 93 10.33 -0.81 -8.42
CA SER A 93 10.89 -2.16 -8.55
C SER A 93 10.94 -2.63 -10.00
N LYS A 94 10.01 -2.17 -10.87
CA LYS A 94 10.00 -2.53 -12.30
C LYS A 94 11.32 -2.22 -13.00
N GLU A 95 11.86 -1.03 -12.78
CA GLU A 95 13.14 -0.60 -13.38
C GLU A 95 14.31 -1.44 -12.86
N LEU A 96 14.30 -1.76 -11.56
CA LEU A 96 15.35 -2.61 -10.96
C LEU A 96 15.28 -4.05 -11.47
N MET A 97 14.06 -4.59 -11.65
CA MET A 97 13.87 -5.93 -12.21
C MET A 97 14.35 -6.02 -13.67
N LEU A 98 14.11 -4.97 -14.48
CA LEU A 98 14.64 -4.91 -15.85
C LEU A 98 16.17 -4.98 -15.90
N LYS A 99 16.87 -4.36 -14.94
CA LYS A 99 18.34 -4.46 -14.84
C LYS A 99 18.83 -5.87 -14.47
N LEU A 100 17.99 -6.65 -13.83
CA LEU A 100 18.21 -8.06 -13.52
C LEU A 100 17.77 -9.00 -14.68
N GLY A 101 17.39 -8.43 -15.82
CA GLY A 101 16.94 -9.19 -16.99
C GLY A 101 15.49 -9.71 -16.91
N LEU A 102 14.68 -9.18 -15.97
CA LEU A 102 13.32 -9.63 -15.73
C LEU A 102 12.30 -8.54 -16.06
N ASN A 103 11.43 -8.81 -17.02
CA ASN A 103 10.36 -7.89 -17.40
C ASN A 103 9.06 -8.24 -16.67
N ILE A 104 8.90 -7.72 -15.46
CA ILE A 104 7.69 -7.92 -14.67
C ILE A 104 6.57 -6.99 -15.18
N PRO A 105 5.34 -7.50 -15.39
CA PRO A 105 4.19 -6.70 -15.83
C PRO A 105 3.62 -5.85 -14.68
N LEU A 106 4.48 -5.04 -14.05
CA LEU A 106 4.14 -4.15 -12.96
C LEU A 106 3.62 -2.83 -13.51
N GLU A 107 2.40 -2.44 -13.12
CA GLU A 107 1.76 -1.20 -13.57
C GLU A 107 1.45 -0.27 -12.39
N ALA A 108 1.49 1.03 -12.67
CA ALA A 108 1.22 2.07 -11.68
C ALA A 108 -0.28 2.37 -11.62
N GLU A 109 -0.95 1.89 -10.59
CA GLU A 109 -2.29 2.35 -10.24
C GLU A 109 -2.19 3.63 -9.41
N ARG A 110 -2.48 4.79 -10.00
CA ARG A 110 -2.53 6.05 -9.29
C ARG A 110 -3.82 6.13 -8.47
N GLY A 111 -3.68 6.12 -7.14
CA GLY A 111 -4.78 6.31 -6.21
C GLY A 111 -4.78 7.73 -5.64
N TYR A 112 -5.96 8.22 -5.29
CA TYR A 112 -6.17 9.57 -4.78
C TYR A 112 -6.84 9.55 -3.42
N HIS A 113 -6.55 10.55 -2.58
CA HIS A 113 -7.38 10.83 -1.42
C HIS A 113 -7.48 12.34 -1.15
N VAL A 114 -8.55 12.69 -0.45
CA VAL A 114 -8.76 14.01 0.12
C VAL A 114 -8.91 13.86 1.63
N VAL A 115 -8.17 14.66 2.37
CA VAL A 115 -8.30 14.77 3.83
C VAL A 115 -9.07 16.06 4.13
N TYR A 116 -10.17 15.93 4.85
CA TYR A 116 -10.98 17.02 5.36
C TYR A 116 -10.53 17.30 6.80
N LYS A 117 -9.89 18.43 7.02
CA LYS A 117 -9.31 18.81 8.31
C LYS A 117 -10.38 19.29 9.28
N ASN A 118 -10.33 18.81 10.51
CA ASN A 118 -11.29 19.12 11.57
C ASN A 118 -12.73 18.94 11.08
N ALA A 119 -13.02 17.77 10.52
CA ALA A 119 -14.35 17.47 10.00
C ALA A 119 -15.38 17.40 11.13
N SER A 120 -16.52 18.10 10.99
CA SER A 120 -17.59 18.15 12.00
C SER A 120 -18.30 16.81 12.22
N ILE A 121 -18.11 15.87 11.31
CA ILE A 121 -18.72 14.54 11.33
C ILE A 121 -17.61 13.51 11.06
N LEU A 122 -17.48 12.52 11.93
CA LEU A 122 -16.55 11.42 11.78
C LEU A 122 -17.29 10.09 11.96
N PRO A 123 -17.02 9.08 11.12
CA PRO A 123 -17.56 7.74 11.34
C PRO A 123 -16.93 7.11 12.59
N ARG A 124 -17.68 6.23 13.24
CA ARG A 124 -17.18 5.42 14.36
C ARG A 124 -16.11 4.42 13.88
N ASN A 125 -16.27 3.94 12.64
CA ASN A 125 -15.39 2.96 12.03
C ASN A 125 -15.02 3.35 10.59
N PRO A 126 -13.89 2.88 10.05
CA PRO A 126 -13.63 2.99 8.63
C PRO A 126 -14.73 2.32 7.81
N MET A 127 -15.17 2.99 6.77
CA MET A 127 -16.26 2.51 5.91
C MET A 127 -15.85 2.49 4.44
N MET A 128 -16.46 1.58 3.68
CA MET A 128 -16.44 1.60 2.23
C MET A 128 -17.82 2.02 1.72
N MET A 129 -17.90 3.20 1.11
CA MET A 129 -19.10 3.72 0.47
C MET A 129 -19.28 3.08 -0.91
N THR A 130 -20.24 2.16 -1.03
CA THR A 130 -20.46 1.41 -2.28
C THR A 130 -20.96 2.29 -3.42
N ILE A 131 -21.85 3.24 -3.12
CA ILE A 131 -22.43 4.17 -4.12
C ILE A 131 -21.36 5.04 -4.77
N GLY A 132 -20.41 5.56 -3.99
CA GLY A 132 -19.33 6.43 -4.49
C GLY A 132 -18.03 5.68 -4.80
N LYS A 133 -17.92 4.41 -4.42
CA LYS A 133 -16.72 3.57 -4.52
C LYS A 133 -15.50 4.24 -3.89
N PHE A 134 -15.64 4.76 -2.66
CA PHE A 134 -14.56 5.37 -1.89
C PHE A 134 -14.58 4.94 -0.43
N GLY A 135 -13.37 4.83 0.15
CA GLY A 135 -13.20 4.55 1.56
C GLY A 135 -13.25 5.85 2.38
N VAL A 136 -13.85 5.76 3.56
CA VAL A 136 -13.97 6.85 4.54
C VAL A 136 -13.30 6.37 5.82
N THR A 137 -12.31 7.10 6.30
CA THR A 137 -11.51 6.69 7.46
C THR A 137 -11.32 7.87 8.42
N PRO A 138 -11.70 7.74 9.69
CA PRO A 138 -11.39 8.74 10.71
C PRO A 138 -9.89 8.71 11.02
N MET A 139 -9.26 9.89 11.06
CA MET A 139 -7.83 10.07 11.30
C MET A 139 -7.62 11.13 12.39
N GLY A 140 -7.95 10.79 13.63
CA GLY A 140 -8.07 11.77 14.72
C GLY A 140 -9.28 12.68 14.49
N SER A 141 -9.07 14.00 14.41
CA SER A 141 -10.12 14.99 14.07
C SER A 141 -10.38 15.12 12.57
N ASP A 142 -9.60 14.45 11.73
CA ASP A 142 -9.67 14.57 10.28
C ASP A 142 -10.47 13.42 9.68
N LEU A 143 -11.12 13.67 8.54
CA LEU A 143 -11.75 12.65 7.73
C LEU A 143 -10.94 12.44 6.44
N ARG A 144 -10.41 11.24 6.27
CA ARG A 144 -9.74 10.84 5.02
C ARG A 144 -10.70 10.09 4.13
N CYS A 145 -10.94 10.62 2.95
CA CYS A 145 -11.72 9.96 1.90
C CYS A 145 -10.77 9.53 0.78
N ALA A 146 -10.70 8.23 0.49
CA ALA A 146 -9.80 7.66 -0.50
C ALA A 146 -10.58 6.86 -1.53
N GLY A 147 -10.37 7.16 -2.80
CA GLY A 147 -11.05 6.46 -3.89
C GLY A 147 -10.43 6.77 -5.23
N THR A 148 -11.04 6.22 -6.27
CA THR A 148 -10.61 6.33 -7.65
C THR A 148 -9.25 5.67 -7.94
N VAL A 149 -9.13 5.20 -9.18
CA VAL A 149 -7.91 4.65 -9.75
C VAL A 149 -7.72 5.27 -11.12
N GLU A 150 -6.50 5.66 -11.43
CA GLU A 150 -6.12 6.15 -12.73
C GLU A 150 -4.90 5.37 -13.22
N LEU A 151 -4.99 4.81 -14.41
CA LEU A 151 -3.88 4.17 -15.11
C LEU A 151 -3.26 5.19 -16.07
N GLY A 152 -1.97 5.42 -15.97
CA GLY A 152 -1.27 6.43 -16.77
C GLY A 152 0.23 6.45 -16.53
N GLY A 153 0.74 5.36 -15.94
CA GLY A 153 2.15 5.24 -15.57
C GLY A 153 2.60 6.28 -14.55
N ILE A 154 3.91 6.33 -14.31
CA ILE A 154 4.50 7.23 -13.30
C ILE A 154 4.89 8.61 -13.87
N LYS A 155 5.08 8.71 -15.19
CA LYS A 155 5.60 9.94 -15.84
C LYS A 155 4.53 11.03 -15.99
N LEU A 156 3.27 10.64 -16.20
CA LEU A 156 2.16 11.59 -16.27
C LEU A 156 1.81 12.07 -14.87
N GLY A 157 1.70 13.38 -14.69
CA GLY A 157 1.25 13.99 -13.45
C GLY A 157 -0.19 13.58 -13.09
N PRO A 158 -0.66 13.90 -11.87
CA PRO A 158 -2.04 13.63 -11.47
C PRO A 158 -3.03 14.44 -12.29
N SER A 159 -4.16 13.84 -12.65
CA SER A 159 -5.26 14.57 -13.27
C SER A 159 -6.19 15.17 -12.20
N LYS A 160 -6.92 16.22 -12.57
CA LYS A 160 -7.87 16.89 -11.65
C LYS A 160 -9.21 16.14 -11.56
N ALA A 161 -9.52 15.30 -12.53
CA ALA A 161 -10.83 14.64 -12.64
C ALA A 161 -11.12 13.67 -11.48
N PRO A 162 -10.21 12.79 -11.05
CA PRO A 162 -10.43 11.88 -9.92
C PRO A 162 -10.70 12.62 -8.60
N ILE A 163 -9.95 13.68 -8.31
CA ILE A 163 -10.15 14.49 -7.10
C ILE A 163 -11.50 15.21 -7.15
N LYS A 164 -11.86 15.82 -8.29
CA LYS A 164 -13.15 16.48 -8.46
C LYS A 164 -14.32 15.49 -8.28
N LEU A 165 -14.18 14.29 -8.82
CA LEU A 165 -15.17 13.22 -8.65
C LEU A 165 -15.29 12.82 -7.18
N LEU A 166 -14.17 12.57 -6.50
CA LEU A 166 -14.14 12.17 -5.10
C LEU A 166 -14.79 13.24 -4.21
N ARG A 167 -14.44 14.53 -4.37
CA ARG A 167 -15.05 15.63 -3.63
C ARG A 167 -16.55 15.71 -3.82
N ARG A 168 -17.04 15.56 -5.06
CA ARG A 168 -18.47 15.52 -5.34
C ARG A 168 -19.15 14.37 -4.61
N ARG A 169 -18.59 13.16 -4.66
CA ARG A 169 -19.15 11.98 -3.99
C ARG A 169 -19.15 12.11 -2.48
N VAL A 170 -18.14 12.72 -1.91
CA VAL A 170 -18.10 13.01 -0.46
C VAL A 170 -19.15 14.04 -0.09
N ALA A 171 -19.33 15.10 -0.85
CA ALA A 171 -20.37 16.10 -0.61
C ALA A 171 -21.80 15.53 -0.74
N GLU A 172 -22.03 14.64 -1.71
CA GLU A 172 -23.29 13.90 -1.86
C GLU A 172 -23.55 12.98 -0.65
N ALA A 173 -22.50 12.28 -0.16
CA ALA A 173 -22.63 11.36 0.97
C ALA A 173 -22.80 12.08 2.32
N PHE A 174 -22.17 13.23 2.50
CA PHE A 174 -22.12 13.96 3.77
C PHE A 174 -22.48 15.45 3.58
N PRO A 175 -23.72 15.76 3.18
CA PRO A 175 -24.11 17.12 2.77
C PRO A 175 -24.07 18.15 3.91
N LYS A 176 -24.08 17.71 5.18
CA LYS A 176 -24.04 18.57 6.37
C LYS A 176 -22.63 18.67 6.98
N MET A 177 -21.62 18.04 6.37
CA MET A 177 -20.25 18.07 6.89
C MET A 177 -19.62 19.44 6.67
N SER A 178 -19.13 20.05 7.76
CA SER A 178 -18.23 21.20 7.70
C SER A 178 -16.81 20.79 8.03
N TYR A 179 -15.84 21.54 7.57
CA TYR A 179 -14.41 21.31 7.78
C TYR A 179 -13.63 22.60 7.55
N ASP A 180 -12.41 22.70 8.08
CA ASP A 180 -11.59 23.91 7.96
C ASP A 180 -10.98 24.05 6.56
N LYS A 181 -10.32 23.00 6.08
CA LYS A 181 -9.66 22.95 4.78
C LYS A 181 -9.55 21.53 4.27
N THR A 182 -9.15 21.37 3.01
CA THR A 182 -8.86 20.07 2.43
C THR A 182 -7.40 19.96 2.00
N GLU A 183 -6.86 18.75 2.13
CA GLU A 183 -5.53 18.39 1.63
C GLU A 183 -5.70 17.24 0.64
N GLU A 184 -5.07 17.37 -0.53
CA GLU A 184 -5.14 16.39 -1.61
C GLU A 184 -3.82 15.63 -1.70
N TRP A 185 -3.91 14.35 -1.99
CA TRP A 185 -2.73 13.52 -2.19
C TRP A 185 -3.00 12.44 -3.24
N PHE A 186 -1.95 12.03 -3.92
CA PHE A 186 -1.97 10.87 -4.79
C PHE A 186 -0.72 10.01 -4.58
N GLY A 187 -0.81 8.74 -4.95
CA GLY A 187 0.33 7.83 -4.92
C GLY A 187 0.15 6.68 -5.88
N PHE A 188 1.23 5.98 -6.16
CA PHE A 188 1.27 4.87 -7.10
C PHE A 188 1.23 3.55 -6.35
N ARG A 189 0.24 2.73 -6.63
CA ARG A 189 0.17 1.34 -6.16
C ARG A 189 0.87 0.45 -7.17
N PRO A 190 1.77 -0.43 -6.72
CA PRO A 190 2.45 -1.38 -7.58
C PRO A 190 1.53 -2.56 -7.88
N THR A 191 0.91 -2.59 -9.05
CA THR A 191 -0.09 -3.58 -9.41
C THR A 191 0.47 -4.57 -10.43
N VAL A 192 0.24 -5.85 -10.19
CA VAL A 192 0.52 -6.95 -11.13
C VAL A 192 -0.79 -7.58 -11.59
N PRO A 193 -0.86 -8.17 -12.81
CA PRO A 193 -2.11 -8.64 -13.38
C PRO A 193 -2.83 -9.72 -12.58
N ASP A 194 -2.07 -10.61 -11.93
CA ASP A 194 -2.59 -11.70 -11.10
C ASP A 194 -2.96 -11.25 -9.66
N SER A 195 -2.71 -9.98 -9.33
CA SER A 195 -2.94 -9.41 -8.01
C SER A 195 -2.14 -10.04 -6.86
N LEU A 196 -1.13 -10.86 -7.15
CA LEU A 196 -0.28 -11.51 -6.17
C LEU A 196 1.07 -10.79 -6.06
N PRO A 197 1.54 -10.40 -4.87
CA PRO A 197 2.86 -9.79 -4.73
C PRO A 197 3.98 -10.75 -5.14
N LEU A 198 5.15 -10.20 -5.43
CA LEU A 198 6.36 -10.97 -5.69
C LEU A 198 7.14 -11.07 -4.38
N ILE A 199 7.18 -12.27 -3.80
CA ILE A 199 7.85 -12.55 -2.52
C ILE A 199 8.70 -13.80 -2.68
N GLY A 200 10.02 -13.66 -2.68
CA GLY A 200 10.92 -14.79 -2.84
C GLY A 200 12.28 -14.41 -3.36
N GLN A 201 13.10 -15.40 -3.66
CA GLN A 201 14.44 -15.24 -4.22
C GLN A 201 14.38 -15.31 -5.76
N LEU A 202 15.13 -14.46 -6.43
CA LEU A 202 15.35 -14.54 -7.87
C LEU A 202 16.41 -15.60 -8.17
N LYS A 203 15.97 -16.75 -8.66
CA LYS A 203 16.86 -17.91 -8.86
C LYS A 203 17.71 -18.14 -7.61
N GLU A 204 19.00 -18.36 -7.76
CA GLU A 204 19.93 -18.47 -6.64
C GLU A 204 20.87 -17.26 -6.52
N SER A 205 20.47 -16.10 -7.02
CA SER A 205 21.33 -14.91 -7.15
C SER A 205 21.67 -14.19 -5.85
N GLY A 206 20.99 -14.48 -4.73
CA GLY A 206 21.06 -13.67 -3.50
C GLY A 206 20.22 -12.41 -3.54
N VAL A 207 19.50 -12.16 -4.65
CA VAL A 207 18.51 -11.07 -4.75
C VAL A 207 17.12 -11.60 -4.41
N TYR A 208 16.42 -10.89 -3.55
CA TYR A 208 15.07 -11.21 -3.09
C TYR A 208 14.10 -10.09 -3.51
N THR A 209 12.83 -10.41 -3.60
CA THR A 209 11.76 -9.45 -3.90
C THR A 209 10.70 -9.44 -2.82
N ALA A 210 10.15 -8.26 -2.54
CA ALA A 210 9.01 -8.07 -1.64
C ALA A 210 8.21 -6.83 -2.07
N PHE A 211 7.54 -6.89 -3.22
CA PHE A 211 6.77 -5.78 -3.78
C PHE A 211 5.53 -6.28 -4.54
N GLY A 212 4.72 -5.34 -5.06
CA GLY A 212 3.53 -5.70 -5.85
C GLY A 212 2.26 -5.89 -5.02
N HIS A 213 2.20 -5.37 -3.79
CA HIS A 213 1.10 -5.57 -2.84
C HIS A 213 -0.16 -4.74 -3.12
N GLN A 214 -0.20 -3.96 -4.19
CA GLN A 214 -1.35 -3.14 -4.58
C GLN A 214 -1.91 -2.28 -3.41
N HIS A 215 -3.17 -2.54 -3.03
CA HIS A 215 -3.89 -1.79 -1.98
C HIS A 215 -3.56 -2.24 -0.56
N ILE A 216 -3.00 -3.44 -0.39
CA ILE A 216 -2.87 -4.10 0.93
C ILE A 216 -1.44 -4.08 1.49
N GLY A 217 -0.52 -3.34 0.87
CA GLY A 217 0.89 -3.35 1.27
C GLY A 217 1.13 -2.96 2.73
N MET A 218 0.35 -2.01 3.26
CA MET A 218 0.43 -1.63 4.68
C MET A 218 0.00 -2.77 5.60
N THR A 219 -1.05 -3.48 5.25
CA THR A 219 -1.60 -4.60 6.03
C THR A 219 -0.72 -5.85 5.95
N SER A 220 -0.23 -6.18 4.76
CA SER A 220 0.55 -7.39 4.50
C SER A 220 2.05 -7.22 4.74
N GLY A 221 2.55 -5.98 4.84
CA GLY A 221 3.97 -5.68 5.00
C GLY A 221 4.66 -6.42 6.14
N PRO A 222 4.10 -6.44 7.36
CA PRO A 222 4.72 -7.17 8.49
C PRO A 222 4.85 -8.68 8.21
N LYS A 223 3.83 -9.28 7.59
CA LYS A 223 3.87 -10.70 7.20
C LYS A 223 4.91 -10.94 6.12
N THR A 224 4.95 -10.09 5.10
CA THR A 224 5.95 -10.16 4.02
C THR A 224 7.37 -10.03 4.57
N GLY A 225 7.61 -9.09 5.48
CA GLY A 225 8.91 -8.94 6.13
C GLY A 225 9.34 -10.19 6.88
N ARG A 226 8.41 -10.85 7.61
CA ARG A 226 8.66 -12.13 8.27
C ARG A 226 9.02 -13.23 7.27
N LEU A 227 8.26 -13.36 6.17
CA LEU A 227 8.51 -14.37 5.14
C LEU A 227 9.89 -14.20 4.51
N ILE A 228 10.25 -12.99 4.12
CA ILE A 228 11.59 -12.69 3.56
C ILE A 228 12.70 -12.99 4.56
N ALA A 229 12.52 -12.61 5.83
CA ALA A 229 13.50 -12.93 6.87
C ALA A 229 13.66 -14.45 7.08
N ASP A 230 12.57 -15.21 7.02
CA ASP A 230 12.64 -16.67 7.13
C ASP A 230 13.39 -17.28 5.94
N ILE A 231 13.08 -16.86 4.69
CA ILE A 231 13.76 -17.35 3.47
C ILE A 231 15.25 -17.02 3.49
N ILE A 232 15.62 -15.78 3.82
CA ILE A 232 17.02 -15.34 3.89
C ILE A 232 17.81 -16.16 4.91
N ASN A 233 17.19 -16.53 6.02
CA ASN A 233 17.79 -17.35 7.07
C ASN A 233 17.60 -18.86 6.86
N GLN A 234 17.17 -19.28 5.68
CA GLN A 234 16.95 -20.70 5.33
C GLN A 234 15.96 -21.42 6.27
N ARG A 235 15.00 -20.67 6.80
CA ARG A 235 13.88 -21.21 7.59
C ARG A 235 12.68 -21.40 6.70
N SER A 236 11.92 -22.47 6.95
CA SER A 236 10.66 -22.70 6.23
C SER A 236 9.64 -21.63 6.60
N PRO A 237 9.05 -20.92 5.61
CA PRO A 237 7.92 -20.04 5.85
C PRO A 237 6.74 -20.78 6.48
N ASN A 238 5.98 -20.11 7.33
CA ASN A 238 4.81 -20.70 8.00
C ASN A 238 3.53 -20.69 7.17
N ILE A 239 3.63 -20.35 5.90
CA ILE A 239 2.58 -20.49 4.87
C ILE A 239 3.23 -20.93 3.56
N ASP A 240 2.46 -21.54 2.67
CA ASP A 240 2.89 -21.75 1.30
C ASP A 240 3.06 -20.41 0.57
N ILE A 241 4.25 -20.18 0.02
CA ILE A 241 4.62 -18.97 -0.72
C ILE A 241 4.83 -19.22 -2.21
N SER A 242 4.58 -20.44 -2.70
CA SER A 242 4.82 -20.82 -4.10
C SER A 242 4.09 -19.92 -5.11
N VAL A 243 2.88 -19.48 -4.77
CA VAL A 243 2.07 -18.57 -5.59
C VAL A 243 2.67 -17.17 -5.70
N TYR A 244 3.58 -16.79 -4.80
CA TYR A 244 4.25 -15.48 -4.78
C TYR A 244 5.64 -15.51 -5.43
N ASP A 245 6.06 -16.65 -5.98
CA ASP A 245 7.39 -16.80 -6.58
C ASP A 245 7.63 -15.71 -7.63
N PRO A 246 8.68 -14.87 -7.48
CA PRO A 246 9.01 -13.85 -8.48
C PRO A 246 9.41 -14.43 -9.83
N ASN A 247 9.87 -15.68 -9.87
CA ASN A 247 10.28 -16.35 -11.10
C ASN A 247 9.10 -16.79 -11.98
N ARG A 248 7.85 -16.70 -11.50
CA ARG A 248 6.64 -17.06 -12.29
C ARG A 248 6.42 -16.19 -13.55
N TYR A 249 7.11 -15.07 -13.64
CA TYR A 249 7.11 -14.21 -14.84
C TYR A 249 8.32 -14.43 -15.75
N ASN A 250 9.17 -15.39 -15.47
CA ASN A 250 10.24 -15.83 -16.37
C ASN A 250 9.62 -16.79 -17.40
N LEU A 251 9.16 -16.27 -18.51
CA LEU A 251 8.78 -17.03 -19.70
C LEU A 251 9.91 -17.01 -20.73
#